data_f20cc92bf9f0b24f3d59142778be03b4
#
_entry.id   f20cc92bf9f0b24f3d59142778be03b4
#
_cell.length_a   1.000
_cell.length_b   1.000
_cell.length_c   1.000
_cell.angle_alpha   90.00
_cell.angle_beta   90.00
_cell.angle_gamma   90.00
#
_symmetry.space_group_name_H-M   'P 1'
#
loop_
_entity.id
_entity.type
_entity.pdbx_description
1 polymer ?
#
loop_
_entity_poly.entity_id
_entity_poly.type
_entity_poly.pdbx_seq_one_letter_code
_entity_poly.pdbx_strand_id
1 'polypeptide(L)'
;LKGARIAGCLHMTIQTAVLIETLTALGAEVKWSSCNIFSTQDQAAAAIAATGVGVFAWKGQTQEESDWCIEQTLFFGEDRQPLNMILDDGGDLTNMVFDLYPELIQHVKGLSEETTTGVHRLYERMEKGTLPIPAININDSVTKSKFDNKYGCKESLVDAIRRATDVMMAGKVAVVGSYGDVGKGSAASLKGAGCRVIVTEIDPICALQAAMDGFEVKPM
;
A
#
# COMPACT_ATOMS: atom_id res chain seq x y z
N LEU A 1 9.85 -7.62 -19.74
CA LEU A 1 8.56 -8.13 -19.22
C LEU A 1 7.55 -8.43 -20.34
N LYS A 2 8.02 -8.68 -21.56
CA LYS A 2 7.14 -9.00 -22.70
C LYS A 2 6.22 -10.19 -22.36
N GLY A 3 4.90 -10.02 -22.55
CA GLY A 3 3.88 -11.00 -22.22
C GLY A 3 3.43 -11.03 -20.75
N ALA A 4 3.97 -10.15 -19.89
CA ALA A 4 3.41 -9.93 -18.57
C ALA A 4 2.18 -9.03 -18.67
N ARG A 5 1.06 -9.48 -18.10
CA ARG A 5 -0.17 -8.74 -17.90
C ARG A 5 -0.33 -8.50 -16.41
N ILE A 6 0.07 -7.31 -15.97
CA ILE A 6 0.18 -6.94 -14.56
C ILE A 6 -1.07 -6.18 -14.14
N ALA A 7 -1.86 -6.78 -13.26
CA ALA A 7 -2.88 -6.05 -12.50
C ALA A 7 -2.24 -5.46 -11.25
N GLY A 8 -2.34 -4.15 -11.07
CA GLY A 8 -1.83 -3.44 -9.91
C GLY A 8 -2.96 -2.86 -9.07
N CYS A 9 -2.86 -3.02 -7.74
CA CYS A 9 -3.71 -2.36 -6.76
C CYS A 9 -2.83 -1.75 -5.68
N LEU A 10 -2.37 -0.53 -5.92
CA LEU A 10 -1.47 0.21 -5.05
C LEU A 10 -1.73 1.71 -5.24
N HIS A 11 -1.48 2.51 -4.20
CA HIS A 11 -1.73 3.95 -4.20
C HIS A 11 -1.34 4.63 -5.51
N MET A 12 -2.30 5.19 -6.24
CA MET A 12 -2.06 5.82 -7.55
C MET A 12 -1.46 7.21 -7.35
N THR A 13 -0.20 7.25 -6.96
CA THR A 13 0.60 8.45 -6.72
C THR A 13 1.59 8.71 -7.86
N ILE A 14 2.33 9.82 -7.79
CA ILE A 14 3.40 10.14 -8.74
C ILE A 14 4.47 9.05 -8.75
N GLN A 15 4.83 8.50 -7.59
CA GLN A 15 5.79 7.40 -7.48
C GLN A 15 5.30 6.14 -8.20
N THR A 16 4.04 5.81 -8.03
CA THR A 16 3.39 4.70 -8.74
C THR A 16 3.30 4.95 -10.25
N ALA A 17 3.10 6.20 -10.68
CA ALA A 17 3.15 6.56 -12.09
C ALA A 17 4.53 6.19 -12.71
N VAL A 18 5.62 6.51 -12.03
CA VAL A 18 6.98 6.12 -12.48
C VAL A 18 7.16 4.60 -12.52
N LEU A 19 6.59 3.87 -11.56
CA LEU A 19 6.59 2.41 -11.57
C LEU A 19 5.86 1.86 -12.81
N ILE A 20 4.67 2.36 -13.11
CA ILE A 20 3.87 1.95 -14.27
C ILE A 20 4.62 2.24 -15.57
N GLU A 21 5.19 3.45 -15.73
CA GLU A 21 6.02 3.81 -16.88
C GLU A 21 7.21 2.85 -17.04
N THR A 22 7.86 2.48 -15.93
CA THR A 22 8.98 1.54 -15.93
C THR A 22 8.54 0.15 -16.38
N LEU A 23 7.43 -0.37 -15.83
CA LEU A 23 6.90 -1.69 -16.20
C LEU A 23 6.50 -1.75 -17.68
N THR A 24 5.86 -0.70 -18.20
CA THR A 24 5.47 -0.61 -19.62
C THR A 24 6.69 -0.47 -20.52
N ALA A 25 7.68 0.32 -20.15
CA ALA A 25 8.95 0.42 -20.89
C ALA A 25 9.71 -0.91 -20.95
N LEU A 26 9.57 -1.76 -19.93
CA LEU A 26 10.10 -3.13 -19.91
C LEU A 26 9.24 -4.13 -20.72
N GLY A 27 8.13 -3.68 -21.31
CA GLY A 27 7.29 -4.47 -22.20
C GLY A 27 6.12 -5.19 -21.53
N ALA A 28 5.75 -4.83 -20.31
CA ALA A 28 4.52 -5.33 -19.67
C ALA A 28 3.28 -4.59 -20.17
N GLU A 29 2.17 -5.30 -20.23
CA GLU A 29 0.83 -4.71 -20.26
C GLU A 29 0.40 -4.47 -18.81
N VAL A 30 -0.05 -3.24 -18.51
CA VAL A 30 -0.38 -2.84 -17.14
C VAL A 30 -1.79 -2.30 -17.08
N LYS A 31 -2.55 -2.71 -16.06
CA LYS A 31 -3.78 -2.07 -15.61
C LYS A 31 -3.68 -1.77 -14.11
N TRP A 32 -4.22 -0.64 -13.68
CA TRP A 32 -3.99 -0.15 -12.33
C TRP A 32 -5.25 0.36 -11.65
N SER A 33 -5.42 -0.01 -10.38
CA SER A 33 -6.38 0.57 -9.43
C SER A 33 -5.66 1.07 -8.19
N SER A 34 -6.35 1.80 -7.33
CA SER A 34 -5.80 2.21 -6.04
C SER A 34 -6.26 1.28 -4.91
N CYS A 35 -5.38 1.00 -3.97
CA CYS A 35 -5.69 0.24 -2.75
C CYS A 35 -6.37 1.09 -1.65
N ASN A 36 -6.60 2.37 -1.90
CA ASN A 36 -7.23 3.27 -0.93
C ASN A 36 -8.05 4.36 -1.64
N ILE A 37 -9.26 4.56 -1.17
CA ILE A 37 -10.25 5.48 -1.77
C ILE A 37 -9.85 6.97 -1.71
N PHE A 38 -8.87 7.36 -0.88
CA PHE A 38 -8.45 8.76 -0.70
C PHE A 38 -7.04 9.07 -1.18
N SER A 39 -6.21 8.06 -1.47
CA SER A 39 -4.78 8.27 -1.71
C SER A 39 -4.41 8.63 -3.13
N THR A 40 -5.30 8.45 -4.10
CA THR A 40 -5.03 8.77 -5.50
C THR A 40 -4.67 10.25 -5.68
N GLN A 41 -3.61 10.51 -6.44
CA GLN A 41 -3.30 11.82 -7.00
C GLN A 41 -3.86 11.86 -8.41
N ASP A 42 -4.99 12.56 -8.61
CA ASP A 42 -5.75 12.55 -9.86
C ASP A 42 -4.92 12.98 -11.07
N GLN A 43 -3.99 13.93 -10.88
CA GLN A 43 -3.07 14.35 -11.93
C GLN A 43 -2.10 13.22 -12.36
N ALA A 44 -1.67 12.36 -11.42
CA ALA A 44 -0.82 11.22 -11.75
C ALA A 44 -1.63 10.14 -12.50
N ALA A 45 -2.84 9.86 -12.03
CA ALA A 45 -3.76 8.92 -12.69
C ALA A 45 -4.08 9.39 -14.13
N ALA A 46 -4.41 10.67 -14.32
CA ALA A 46 -4.70 11.25 -15.64
C ALA A 46 -3.47 11.20 -16.56
N ALA A 47 -2.29 11.52 -16.06
CA ALA A 47 -1.05 11.47 -16.85
C ALA A 47 -0.75 10.07 -17.38
N ILE A 48 -0.90 9.04 -16.55
CA ILE A 48 -0.69 7.65 -16.97
C ILE A 48 -1.81 7.18 -17.92
N ALA A 49 -3.07 7.52 -17.64
CA ALA A 49 -4.18 7.17 -18.52
C ALA A 49 -4.01 7.78 -19.93
N ALA A 50 -3.45 8.98 -20.05
CA ALA A 50 -3.14 9.64 -21.31
C ALA A 50 -2.10 8.90 -22.17
N THR A 51 -1.31 7.99 -21.57
CA THR A 51 -0.36 7.11 -22.30
C THR A 51 -1.02 5.86 -22.89
N GLY A 52 -2.32 5.65 -22.63
CA GLY A 52 -3.06 4.46 -23.05
C GLY A 52 -3.09 3.32 -22.05
N VAL A 53 -2.45 3.47 -20.89
CA VAL A 53 -2.54 2.50 -19.79
C VAL A 53 -3.92 2.59 -19.13
N GLY A 54 -4.55 1.46 -18.86
CA GLY A 54 -5.82 1.40 -18.15
C GLY A 54 -5.65 1.75 -16.67
N VAL A 55 -6.04 2.97 -16.29
CA VAL A 55 -6.01 3.43 -14.89
C VAL A 55 -7.44 3.63 -14.39
N PHE A 56 -7.80 2.91 -13.34
CA PHE A 56 -9.12 2.91 -12.71
C PHE A 56 -8.95 3.40 -11.26
N ALA A 57 -8.70 4.69 -11.09
CA ALA A 57 -8.47 5.29 -9.77
C ALA A 57 -8.73 6.79 -9.81
N TRP A 58 -9.44 7.29 -8.80
CA TRP A 58 -9.63 8.72 -8.52
C TRP A 58 -9.78 8.95 -7.02
N LYS A 59 -9.51 10.17 -6.57
CA LYS A 59 -9.64 10.50 -5.16
C LYS A 59 -11.11 10.65 -4.75
N GLY A 60 -11.48 10.01 -3.65
CA GLY A 60 -12.84 10.10 -3.09
C GLY A 60 -13.81 9.08 -3.67
N GLN A 61 -13.32 7.94 -4.14
CA GLN A 61 -14.15 6.79 -4.51
C GLN A 61 -15.00 6.32 -3.32
N THR A 62 -16.17 5.77 -3.60
CA THR A 62 -16.88 4.90 -2.65
C THR A 62 -16.23 3.51 -2.62
N GLN A 63 -16.61 2.68 -1.67
CA GLN A 63 -16.09 1.30 -1.62
C GLN A 63 -16.54 0.49 -2.84
N GLU A 64 -17.78 0.65 -3.27
CA GLU A 64 -18.32 -0.03 -4.45
C GLU A 64 -17.60 0.40 -5.74
N GLU A 65 -17.26 1.69 -5.86
CA GLU A 65 -16.46 2.19 -6.99
C GLU A 65 -15.03 1.64 -6.95
N SER A 66 -14.44 1.51 -5.76
CA SER A 66 -13.12 0.93 -5.58
C SER A 66 -13.10 -0.55 -5.97
N ASP A 67 -14.08 -1.33 -5.54
CA ASP A 67 -14.21 -2.74 -5.90
C ASP A 67 -14.39 -2.90 -7.42
N TRP A 68 -15.24 -2.08 -8.04
CA TRP A 68 -15.38 -2.04 -9.50
C TRP A 68 -14.06 -1.70 -10.19
N CYS A 69 -13.30 -0.74 -9.68
CA CYS A 69 -12.00 -0.36 -10.26
C CYS A 69 -10.99 -1.50 -10.22
N ILE A 70 -10.93 -2.25 -9.12
CA ILE A 70 -10.08 -3.43 -9.01
C ILE A 70 -10.49 -4.48 -10.05
N GLU A 71 -11.78 -4.73 -10.19
CA GLU A 71 -12.32 -5.68 -11.16
C GLU A 71 -11.92 -5.34 -12.61
N GLN A 72 -11.86 -4.04 -12.99
CA GLN A 72 -11.45 -3.61 -14.32
C GLN A 72 -9.98 -3.96 -14.65
N THR A 73 -9.16 -4.28 -13.66
CA THR A 73 -7.75 -4.66 -13.86
C THR A 73 -7.56 -6.13 -14.24
N LEU A 74 -8.57 -6.97 -14.07
CA LEU A 74 -8.45 -8.43 -14.19
C LEU A 74 -8.26 -8.94 -15.62
N PHE A 75 -8.71 -8.20 -16.64
CA PHE A 75 -8.69 -8.65 -18.03
C PHE A 75 -8.07 -7.61 -18.96
N PHE A 76 -7.33 -8.08 -19.97
CA PHE A 76 -6.53 -7.28 -20.90
C PHE A 76 -6.96 -7.52 -22.34
N GLY A 77 -6.86 -6.48 -23.18
CA GLY A 77 -7.19 -6.54 -24.60
C GLY A 77 -8.68 -6.75 -24.90
N GLU A 78 -9.04 -6.73 -26.17
CA GLU A 78 -10.41 -6.94 -26.63
C GLU A 78 -10.86 -8.42 -26.44
N ASP A 79 -9.91 -9.33 -26.50
CA ASP A 79 -10.10 -10.76 -26.30
C ASP A 79 -10.15 -11.17 -24.82
N ARG A 80 -10.15 -10.19 -23.90
CA ARG A 80 -10.26 -10.39 -22.46
C ARG A 80 -9.26 -11.39 -21.88
N GLN A 81 -8.01 -11.32 -22.31
CA GLN A 81 -6.94 -12.14 -21.73
C GLN A 81 -6.80 -11.90 -20.23
N PRO A 82 -6.78 -12.95 -19.37
CA PRO A 82 -6.65 -12.76 -17.92
C PRO A 82 -5.29 -12.18 -17.52
N LEU A 83 -5.25 -11.51 -16.37
CA LEU A 83 -3.99 -11.13 -15.72
C LEU A 83 -3.11 -12.38 -15.52
N ASN A 84 -1.79 -12.17 -15.45
CA ASN A 84 -0.86 -13.26 -15.14
C ASN A 84 0.18 -12.88 -14.07
N MET A 85 0.13 -11.66 -13.57
CA MET A 85 0.94 -11.16 -12.46
C MET A 85 0.08 -10.21 -11.63
N ILE A 86 0.24 -10.25 -10.31
CA ILE A 86 -0.40 -9.33 -9.36
C ILE A 86 0.67 -8.50 -8.66
N LEU A 87 0.42 -7.19 -8.56
CA LEU A 87 1.14 -6.30 -7.67
C LEU A 87 0.10 -5.65 -6.74
N ASP A 88 0.15 -5.99 -5.45
CA ASP A 88 -0.89 -5.62 -4.49
C ASP A 88 -0.33 -4.87 -3.27
N ASP A 89 -1.18 -4.09 -2.65
CA ASP A 89 -0.89 -3.35 -1.43
C ASP A 89 -2.11 -3.45 -0.48
N GLY A 90 -2.03 -4.37 0.46
CA GLY A 90 -3.09 -4.68 1.43
C GLY A 90 -3.89 -5.94 1.12
N GLY A 91 -3.77 -6.49 -0.10
CA GLY A 91 -4.34 -7.80 -0.45
C GLY A 91 -5.75 -7.76 -1.01
N ASP A 92 -6.31 -6.60 -1.37
CA ASP A 92 -7.70 -6.53 -1.84
C ASP A 92 -7.85 -7.13 -3.26
N LEU A 93 -6.95 -6.82 -4.18
CA LEU A 93 -6.91 -7.44 -5.50
C LEU A 93 -6.65 -8.96 -5.39
N THR A 94 -5.71 -9.36 -4.56
CA THR A 94 -5.37 -10.77 -4.33
C THR A 94 -6.57 -11.54 -3.80
N ASN A 95 -7.27 -11.01 -2.79
CA ASN A 95 -8.44 -11.64 -2.22
C ASN A 95 -9.60 -11.68 -3.22
N MET A 96 -9.79 -10.61 -4.00
CA MET A 96 -10.80 -10.61 -5.07
C MET A 96 -10.55 -11.75 -6.07
N VAL A 97 -9.30 -11.91 -6.53
CA VAL A 97 -8.95 -13.01 -7.46
C VAL A 97 -9.16 -14.38 -6.82
N PHE A 98 -8.74 -14.57 -5.57
CA PHE A 98 -8.81 -15.89 -4.94
C PHE A 98 -10.23 -16.31 -4.53
N ASP A 99 -11.04 -15.36 -4.10
CA ASP A 99 -12.34 -15.64 -3.51
C ASP A 99 -13.51 -15.46 -4.49
N LEU A 100 -13.40 -14.52 -5.45
CA LEU A 100 -14.47 -14.20 -6.41
C LEU A 100 -14.19 -14.68 -7.84
N TYR A 101 -12.91 -14.82 -8.23
CA TYR A 101 -12.48 -15.22 -9.58
C TYR A 101 -11.46 -16.38 -9.55
N PRO A 102 -11.75 -17.48 -8.84
CA PRO A 102 -10.79 -18.57 -8.63
C PRO A 102 -10.34 -19.23 -9.94
N GLU A 103 -11.12 -19.13 -11.02
CA GLU A 103 -10.74 -19.61 -12.35
C GLU A 103 -9.56 -18.85 -12.95
N LEU A 104 -9.26 -17.62 -12.48
CA LEU A 104 -8.11 -16.85 -12.94
C LEU A 104 -6.78 -17.34 -12.35
N ILE A 105 -6.82 -18.01 -11.21
CA ILE A 105 -5.63 -18.45 -10.46
C ILE A 105 -4.68 -19.26 -11.34
N GLN A 106 -5.20 -20.14 -12.20
CA GLN A 106 -4.40 -20.96 -13.12
C GLN A 106 -3.55 -20.15 -14.11
N HIS A 107 -3.88 -18.88 -14.34
CA HIS A 107 -3.17 -17.99 -15.25
C HIS A 107 -2.14 -17.13 -14.50
N VAL A 108 -2.28 -16.97 -13.18
CA VAL A 108 -1.42 -16.11 -12.35
C VAL A 108 -0.15 -16.85 -11.98
N LYS A 109 1.00 -16.31 -12.37
CA LYS A 109 2.32 -16.89 -12.10
C LYS A 109 2.84 -16.58 -10.69
N GLY A 110 2.34 -15.52 -10.11
CA GLY A 110 2.70 -15.08 -8.77
C GLY A 110 2.23 -13.67 -8.47
N LEU A 111 2.39 -13.29 -7.21
CA LEU A 111 2.07 -11.96 -6.73
C LEU A 111 3.22 -11.35 -5.94
N SER A 112 3.26 -10.03 -5.87
CA SER A 112 4.09 -9.27 -4.93
C SER A 112 3.19 -8.41 -4.04
N GLU A 113 3.48 -8.41 -2.74
CA GLU A 113 2.73 -7.67 -1.74
C GLU A 113 3.59 -6.58 -1.09
N GLU A 114 3.09 -5.36 -1.10
CA GLU A 114 3.79 -4.15 -0.70
C GLU A 114 3.78 -3.90 0.82
N THR A 115 2.72 -4.33 1.55
CA THR A 115 2.47 -3.80 2.89
C THR A 115 2.20 -4.86 3.94
N THR A 116 2.44 -4.51 5.20
CA THR A 116 2.30 -5.39 6.37
C THR A 116 0.93 -6.07 6.44
N THR A 117 -0.15 -5.34 6.22
CA THR A 117 -1.51 -5.89 6.28
C THR A 117 -1.73 -6.99 5.25
N GLY A 118 -1.30 -6.78 4.01
CA GLY A 118 -1.41 -7.78 2.94
C GLY A 118 -0.51 -8.99 3.21
N VAL A 119 0.72 -8.76 3.68
CA VAL A 119 1.63 -9.85 4.06
C VAL A 119 1.02 -10.72 5.16
N HIS A 120 0.37 -10.15 6.19
CA HIS A 120 -0.32 -10.91 7.21
C HIS A 120 -1.46 -11.77 6.63
N ARG A 121 -2.26 -11.21 5.73
CA ARG A 121 -3.32 -11.96 5.03
C ARG A 121 -2.75 -13.13 4.21
N LEU A 122 -1.58 -12.96 3.58
CA LEU A 122 -0.90 -14.03 2.85
C LEU A 122 -0.38 -15.13 3.79
N TYR A 123 0.21 -14.78 4.93
CA TYR A 123 0.61 -15.75 5.94
C TYR A 123 -0.58 -16.54 6.49
N GLU A 124 -1.70 -15.88 6.78
CA GLU A 124 -2.93 -16.58 7.21
C GLU A 124 -3.42 -17.57 6.15
N ARG A 125 -3.39 -17.20 4.87
CA ARG A 125 -3.73 -18.12 3.77
C ARG A 125 -2.75 -19.27 3.66
N MET A 126 -1.46 -19.02 3.84
CA MET A 126 -0.41 -20.04 3.83
C MET A 126 -0.63 -21.07 4.96
N GLU A 127 -0.89 -20.60 6.19
CA GLU A 127 -1.18 -21.46 7.35
C GLU A 127 -2.45 -22.30 7.16
N LYS A 128 -3.46 -21.74 6.52
CA LYS A 128 -4.71 -22.44 6.18
C LYS A 128 -4.59 -23.35 4.94
N GLY A 129 -3.42 -23.36 4.26
CA GLY A 129 -3.23 -24.09 3.01
C GLY A 129 -4.07 -23.55 1.82
N THR A 130 -4.46 -22.29 1.87
CA THR A 130 -5.31 -21.63 0.86
C THR A 130 -4.56 -20.56 0.05
N LEU A 131 -3.24 -20.55 0.06
CA LEU A 131 -2.39 -19.73 -0.81
C LEU A 131 -1.99 -20.55 -2.04
N PRO A 132 -2.64 -20.35 -3.21
CA PRO A 132 -2.52 -21.26 -4.35
C PRO A 132 -1.34 -20.95 -5.27
N ILE A 133 -0.71 -19.79 -5.13
CA ILE A 133 0.35 -19.29 -6.02
C ILE A 133 1.54 -18.74 -5.21
N PRO A 134 2.73 -18.65 -5.83
CA PRO A 134 3.87 -18.00 -5.18
C PRO A 134 3.57 -16.54 -4.84
N ALA A 135 3.90 -16.14 -3.61
CA ALA A 135 3.77 -14.77 -3.13
C ALA A 135 5.13 -14.24 -2.65
N ILE A 136 5.47 -13.02 -3.08
CA ILE A 136 6.72 -12.36 -2.70
C ILE A 136 6.39 -11.21 -1.74
N ASN A 137 6.91 -11.31 -0.52
CA ASN A 137 6.82 -10.27 0.49
C ASN A 137 7.86 -9.18 0.20
N ILE A 138 7.42 -8.07 -0.39
CA ILE A 138 8.27 -6.89 -0.64
C ILE A 138 8.39 -6.03 0.62
N ASN A 139 7.34 -6.00 1.45
CA ASN A 139 7.30 -5.16 2.65
C ASN A 139 8.52 -5.40 3.56
N ASP A 140 8.91 -6.65 3.78
CA ASP A 140 9.97 -7.01 4.72
C ASP A 140 11.38 -6.97 4.09
N SER A 141 11.48 -6.60 2.82
CA SER A 141 12.76 -6.23 2.23
C SER A 141 13.39 -5.08 3.04
N VAL A 142 14.68 -5.21 3.36
CA VAL A 142 15.41 -4.17 4.12
C VAL A 142 15.34 -2.81 3.42
N THR A 143 15.42 -2.81 2.10
CA THR A 143 15.33 -1.60 1.27
C THR A 143 13.92 -1.03 1.16
N LYS A 144 12.88 -1.73 1.63
CA LYS A 144 11.50 -1.24 1.70
C LYS A 144 11.14 -0.84 3.13
N SER A 145 11.05 -1.79 4.07
CA SER A 145 10.52 -1.51 5.42
C SER A 145 11.33 -0.50 6.23
N LYS A 146 12.65 -0.52 6.10
CA LYS A 146 13.53 0.41 6.83
C LYS A 146 13.60 1.79 6.18
N PHE A 147 13.07 1.97 4.99
CA PHE A 147 13.02 3.24 4.26
C PHE A 147 11.60 3.75 4.10
N ASP A 148 10.76 3.11 3.31
CA ASP A 148 9.40 3.59 3.04
C ASP A 148 8.55 3.61 4.30
N ASN A 149 8.44 2.51 5.04
CA ASN A 149 7.59 2.45 6.23
C ASN A 149 8.00 3.49 7.28
N LYS A 150 9.29 3.74 7.43
CA LYS A 150 9.81 4.69 8.42
C LYS A 150 9.83 6.12 7.91
N TYR A 151 10.54 6.37 6.81
CA TYR A 151 10.78 7.73 6.30
C TYR A 151 9.62 8.24 5.46
N GLY A 152 8.97 7.39 4.69
CA GLY A 152 7.76 7.74 3.93
C GLY A 152 6.63 8.18 4.86
N CYS A 153 6.35 7.41 5.92
CA CYS A 153 5.34 7.78 6.91
C CYS A 153 5.76 8.98 7.78
N LYS A 154 7.07 9.16 8.03
CA LYS A 154 7.59 10.36 8.68
C LYS A 154 7.25 11.63 7.91
N GLU A 155 7.37 11.60 6.59
CA GLU A 155 7.00 12.73 5.73
C GLU A 155 5.49 12.90 5.60
N SER A 156 4.78 11.82 5.25
CA SER A 156 3.37 11.88 4.86
C SER A 156 2.41 12.15 6.01
N LEU A 157 2.69 11.67 7.23
CA LEU A 157 1.76 11.79 8.36
C LEU A 157 1.47 13.26 8.72
N VAL A 158 2.51 14.03 8.96
CA VAL A 158 2.36 15.44 9.37
C VAL A 158 1.81 16.30 8.25
N ASP A 159 2.18 16.02 6.99
CA ASP A 159 1.61 16.66 5.82
C ASP A 159 0.11 16.38 5.71
N ALA A 160 -0.31 15.12 5.85
CA ALA A 160 -1.71 14.72 5.80
C ALA A 160 -2.55 15.36 6.90
N ILE A 161 -2.05 15.37 8.15
CA ILE A 161 -2.75 16.01 9.27
C ILE A 161 -2.95 17.50 9.00
N ARG A 162 -1.92 18.20 8.54
CA ARG A 162 -2.01 19.63 8.25
C ARG A 162 -3.00 19.93 7.12
N ARG A 163 -2.96 19.17 6.04
CA ARG A 163 -3.90 19.34 4.92
C ARG A 163 -5.34 19.05 5.30
N ALA A 164 -5.56 18.04 6.16
CA ALA A 164 -6.91 17.63 6.53
C ALA A 164 -7.56 18.51 7.60
N THR A 165 -6.76 19.19 8.45
CA THR A 165 -7.28 19.79 9.67
C THR A 165 -6.96 21.27 9.86
N ASP A 166 -5.98 21.81 9.14
CA ASP A 166 -5.40 23.16 9.33
C ASP A 166 -4.96 23.45 10.79
N VAL A 167 -4.73 22.40 11.58
CA VAL A 167 -4.44 22.52 13.01
C VAL A 167 -2.95 22.81 13.26
N MET A 168 -2.68 23.77 14.14
CA MET A 168 -1.35 23.96 14.71
C MET A 168 -1.00 22.79 15.62
N MET A 169 0.10 22.10 15.30
CA MET A 169 0.51 20.87 16.00
C MET A 169 1.31 21.10 17.27
N ALA A 170 2.06 22.20 17.31
CA ALA A 170 2.92 22.52 18.46
C ALA A 170 2.12 22.57 19.76
N GLY A 171 2.65 21.93 20.81
CA GLY A 171 2.05 21.86 22.14
C GLY A 171 0.90 20.86 22.31
N LYS A 172 0.41 20.26 21.23
CA LYS A 172 -0.64 19.24 21.32
C LYS A 172 -0.11 17.90 21.82
N VAL A 173 -0.98 17.11 22.43
CA VAL A 173 -0.69 15.70 22.75
C VAL A 173 -1.05 14.84 21.55
N ALA A 174 -0.10 14.03 21.11
CA ALA A 174 -0.30 13.04 20.07
C ALA A 174 -0.06 11.63 20.63
N VAL A 175 -1.01 10.74 20.43
CA VAL A 175 -0.88 9.33 20.80
C VAL A 175 -0.58 8.52 19.56
N VAL A 176 0.52 7.77 19.58
CA VAL A 176 0.94 6.88 18.49
C VAL A 176 0.73 5.45 18.95
N GLY A 177 -0.19 4.74 18.26
CA GLY A 177 -0.45 3.32 18.50
C GLY A 177 0.54 2.45 17.73
N SER A 178 1.47 1.81 18.43
CA SER A 178 2.59 1.04 17.90
C SER A 178 3.90 1.82 17.75
N TYR A 179 5.02 1.08 17.86
CA TYR A 179 6.37 1.63 17.64
C TYR A 179 7.20 0.74 16.71
N GLY A 180 6.55 0.11 15.73
CA GLY A 180 7.18 -0.50 14.57
C GLY A 180 7.80 0.56 13.64
N ASP A 181 8.17 0.20 12.41
CA ASP A 181 8.83 1.14 11.49
C ASP A 181 7.96 2.37 11.19
N VAL A 182 6.65 2.19 10.95
CA VAL A 182 5.69 3.28 10.75
C VAL A 182 5.57 4.15 12.01
N GLY A 183 5.41 3.52 13.17
CA GLY A 183 5.28 4.23 14.46
C GLY A 183 6.51 5.06 14.79
N LYS A 184 7.72 4.53 14.54
CA LYS A 184 8.99 5.26 14.73
C LYS A 184 9.06 6.52 13.88
N GLY A 185 8.73 6.40 12.59
CA GLY A 185 8.69 7.55 11.70
C GLY A 185 7.65 8.58 12.12
N SER A 186 6.45 8.11 12.42
CA SER A 186 5.31 8.93 12.85
C SER A 186 5.61 9.71 14.16
N ALA A 187 6.10 9.02 15.18
CA ALA A 187 6.45 9.63 16.46
C ALA A 187 7.55 10.70 16.31
N ALA A 188 8.58 10.39 15.50
CA ALA A 188 9.67 11.33 15.24
C ALA A 188 9.17 12.61 14.52
N SER A 189 8.29 12.51 13.53
CA SER A 189 7.76 13.68 12.82
C SER A 189 6.82 14.51 13.70
N LEU A 190 5.97 13.88 14.50
CA LEU A 190 5.10 14.57 15.46
C LEU A 190 5.90 15.32 16.52
N LYS A 191 6.96 14.69 17.06
CA LYS A 191 7.90 15.34 18.00
C LYS A 191 8.59 16.52 17.33
N GLY A 192 9.06 16.36 16.08
CA GLY A 192 9.66 17.42 15.27
C GLY A 192 8.70 18.59 14.99
N ALA A 193 7.40 18.34 14.89
CA ALA A 193 6.37 19.35 14.76
C ALA A 193 5.97 20.02 16.08
N GLY A 194 6.62 19.66 17.20
CA GLY A 194 6.39 20.25 18.52
C GLY A 194 5.28 19.62 19.35
N CYS A 195 4.80 18.44 18.96
CA CYS A 195 3.85 17.67 19.75
C CYS A 195 4.51 17.04 20.98
N ARG A 196 3.73 16.85 22.05
CA ARG A 196 4.04 15.93 23.15
C ARG A 196 3.56 14.54 22.74
N VAL A 197 4.49 13.63 22.44
CA VAL A 197 4.16 12.33 21.89
C VAL A 197 4.15 11.28 22.98
N ILE A 198 3.04 10.52 23.03
CA ILE A 198 2.87 9.34 23.86
C ILE A 198 2.79 8.13 22.90
N VAL A 199 3.53 7.07 23.20
CA VAL A 199 3.50 5.83 22.44
C VAL A 199 2.75 4.76 23.24
N THR A 200 1.88 4.01 22.57
CA THR A 200 1.29 2.81 23.12
C THR A 200 1.81 1.60 22.31
N GLU A 201 2.31 0.58 23.01
CA GLU A 201 2.92 -0.57 22.33
C GLU A 201 2.75 -1.84 23.17
N ILE A 202 2.45 -2.95 22.50
CA ILE A 202 2.31 -4.27 23.13
C ILE A 202 3.60 -5.09 23.06
N ASP A 203 4.43 -4.87 22.03
CA ASP A 203 5.73 -5.52 21.90
C ASP A 203 6.72 -4.86 22.89
N PRO A 204 7.28 -5.63 23.86
CA PRO A 204 8.15 -5.06 24.87
C PRO A 204 9.47 -4.52 24.31
N ILE A 205 9.95 -5.05 23.18
CA ILE A 205 11.19 -4.58 22.53
C ILE A 205 10.91 -3.21 21.88
N CYS A 206 9.83 -3.08 21.13
CA CYS A 206 9.43 -1.81 20.54
C CYS A 206 9.10 -0.77 21.62
N ALA A 207 8.43 -1.15 22.71
CA ALA A 207 8.15 -0.28 23.84
C ALA A 207 9.45 0.24 24.51
N LEU A 208 10.43 -0.64 24.70
CA LEU A 208 11.73 -0.26 25.23
C LEU A 208 12.48 0.70 24.29
N GLN A 209 12.43 0.44 22.98
CA GLN A 209 13.02 1.36 21.98
C GLN A 209 12.36 2.73 22.04
N ALA A 210 11.03 2.81 22.16
CA ALA A 210 10.32 4.08 22.30
C ALA A 210 10.78 4.85 23.55
N ALA A 211 10.94 4.16 24.68
CA ALA A 211 11.45 4.77 25.92
C ALA A 211 12.90 5.27 25.76
N MET A 212 13.76 4.49 25.10
CA MET A 212 15.16 4.89 24.82
C MET A 212 15.25 6.08 23.86
N ASP A 213 14.30 6.23 22.93
CA ASP A 213 14.19 7.38 22.02
C ASP A 213 13.56 8.62 22.70
N GLY A 214 13.25 8.52 24.00
CA GLY A 214 12.76 9.61 24.83
C GLY A 214 11.27 9.92 24.63
N PHE A 215 10.47 8.90 24.34
CA PHE A 215 9.01 8.99 24.33
C PHE A 215 8.42 8.45 25.64
N GLU A 216 7.30 9.02 26.04
CA GLU A 216 6.48 8.47 27.12
C GLU A 216 5.72 7.24 26.58
N VAL A 217 5.87 6.07 27.23
CA VAL A 217 5.20 4.83 26.86
C VAL A 217 4.09 4.54 27.87
N LYS A 218 2.87 4.33 27.39
CA LYS A 218 1.68 4.04 28.21
C LYS A 218 0.84 2.92 27.64
N PRO A 219 0.06 2.21 28.44
CA PRO A 219 -1.05 1.38 27.95
C PRO A 219 -2.07 2.24 27.20
N MET A 220 -2.81 1.62 26.27
CA MET A 220 -3.92 2.25 25.58
C MET A 220 -5.08 2.48 26.58
#